data_73b1be79d20e4e2c7fcda5415432c706
#
_entry.id   73b1be79d20e4e2c7fcda5415432c706
#
_cell.length_a   1.000
_cell.length_b   1.000
_cell.length_c   1.000
_cell.angle_alpha   90.00
_cell.angle_beta   90.00
_cell.angle_gamma   90.00
#
_symmetry.space_group_name_H-M   'P 1'
#
loop_
_entity.id
_entity.type
_entity.pdbx_description
1 polymer ?
#
loop_
_entity_poly.entity_id
_entity_poly.type
_entity_poly.pdbx_seq_one_letter_code
_entity_poly.pdbx_strand_id
1 'polypeptide(L)'
;LSRRDVLYGAAAAGVGSAIAPSAALARGRGSGRVFSVAVGRLAAGTSPAIAAGRRFVLAGIQWADPAAPQIELRARRRGGRWSPWAQASVRGHEPDRPAGGSIQFGEPLWLGLADEVQLRSSAAVGAVSLHFVAADAVPGTASEPAAAGASMRRLVTDAPYQLVDVNLPAGPGQPPIIARAAWAGTRHPPTSGPYYGAINLAFVHHTENPNGYSPGQVPAMLAAIYDYHRFARGYFDIAYNFVIDAWGRIWEARAGGVDQPVVGAHAGGYNSVSTGIAILGTFSFAQPPAAAVAALQQLLAWKLALHGVPSLGKVRVEVNPSDAFYTPFAPG
;
A
#
# COMPACT_ATOMS: atom_id res chain seq x y z
N LEU A 1 45.30 12.86 -28.87
CA LEU A 1 46.04 13.97 -28.29
C LEU A 1 45.05 14.91 -27.63
N SER A 2 44.93 15.10 -26.40
CA SER A 2 45.80 15.35 -25.29
C SER A 2 45.15 16.40 -24.39
N ARG A 3 44.85 15.99 -23.16
CA ARG A 3 45.29 16.57 -21.89
C ARG A 3 44.75 17.93 -21.43
N ARG A 4 44.11 17.85 -20.21
CA ARG A 4 44.51 18.55 -18.95
C ARG A 4 44.24 20.06 -18.94
N ASP A 5 43.65 20.63 -17.89
CA ASP A 5 44.16 20.72 -16.52
C ASP A 5 43.09 21.22 -15.52
N VAL A 6 43.32 20.79 -14.35
CA VAL A 6 42.83 21.09 -13.00
C VAL A 6 43.05 22.57 -12.63
N LEU A 7 42.17 23.16 -11.85
CA LEU A 7 42.55 24.12 -10.81
C LEU A 7 41.62 24.11 -9.60
N TYR A 8 42.22 23.86 -8.45
CA TYR A 8 41.69 24.02 -7.11
C TYR A 8 41.59 25.50 -6.71
N GLY A 9 40.57 25.80 -5.90
CA GLY A 9 40.51 27.06 -5.18
C GLY A 9 39.57 26.94 -4.01
N ALA A 10 40.14 26.74 -2.81
CA ALA A 10 39.43 26.77 -1.53
C ALA A 10 39.34 28.20 -1.02
N ALA A 11 38.19 28.61 -0.50
CA ALA A 11 38.08 29.63 0.54
C ALA A 11 36.78 29.45 1.33
N ALA A 12 36.95 29.31 2.62
CA ALA A 12 35.89 29.26 3.62
C ALA A 12 35.41 30.66 3.97
N ALA A 13 34.08 30.81 4.20
CA ALA A 13 33.55 31.69 5.24
C ALA A 13 32.04 31.44 5.34
N GLY A 14 31.57 31.12 6.54
CA GLY A 14 30.17 30.83 6.83
C GLY A 14 29.28 32.06 6.85
N VAL A 15 28.03 31.84 6.51
CA VAL A 15 26.85 32.53 7.09
C VAL A 15 25.69 31.55 6.91
N GLY A 16 25.04 31.22 8.02
CA GLY A 16 23.84 30.38 8.01
C GLY A 16 22.71 31.09 7.25
N SER A 17 22.33 30.51 6.14
CA SER A 17 21.08 30.82 5.46
C SER A 17 20.19 29.60 5.56
N ALA A 18 19.09 29.76 6.29
CA ALA A 18 18.00 28.81 6.25
C ALA A 18 17.49 28.72 4.81
N ILE A 19 17.85 27.65 4.12
CA ILE A 19 17.31 27.34 2.79
C ILE A 19 15.87 26.87 3.02
N ALA A 20 14.93 27.75 2.71
CA ALA A 20 13.54 27.37 2.50
C ALA A 20 13.52 26.29 1.39
N PRO A 21 12.81 25.16 1.55
CA PRO A 21 12.73 24.18 0.51
C PRO A 21 11.98 24.79 -0.68
N SER A 22 12.71 25.10 -1.75
CA SER A 22 12.10 25.37 -3.03
C SER A 22 11.29 24.16 -3.43
N ALA A 23 9.96 24.33 -3.52
CA ALA A 23 9.06 23.34 -4.06
C ALA A 23 9.37 23.16 -5.56
N ALA A 24 10.41 22.42 -5.86
CA ALA A 24 10.64 21.91 -7.19
C ALA A 24 9.59 20.82 -7.44
N LEU A 25 8.50 21.19 -8.08
CA LEU A 25 7.52 20.27 -8.66
C LEU A 25 8.25 19.39 -9.68
N ALA A 26 8.81 18.27 -9.23
CA ALA A 26 9.22 17.22 -10.12
C ALA A 26 7.97 16.72 -10.84
N ARG A 27 7.83 17.11 -12.13
CA ARG A 27 6.84 16.54 -13.03
C ARG A 27 7.15 15.07 -13.25
N GLY A 28 6.74 14.22 -12.30
CA GLY A 28 6.75 12.80 -12.48
C GLY A 28 5.80 12.42 -13.62
N ARG A 29 6.24 11.55 -14.51
CA ARG A 29 5.39 10.86 -15.50
C ARG A 29 4.41 9.94 -14.73
N GLY A 30 3.41 10.52 -14.10
CA GLY A 30 2.35 9.79 -13.42
C GLY A 30 1.18 9.56 -14.38
N SER A 31 0.49 8.46 -14.21
CA SER A 31 -0.76 8.10 -14.91
C SER A 31 -1.95 9.03 -14.63
N GLY A 32 -1.76 10.19 -14.05
CA GLY A 32 -2.80 11.07 -13.51
C GLY A 32 -3.41 10.54 -12.19
N ARG A 33 -3.38 9.24 -11.94
CA ARG A 33 -3.91 8.61 -10.72
C ARG A 33 -2.93 8.65 -9.55
N VAL A 34 -1.66 8.47 -9.83
CA VAL A 34 -0.57 8.53 -8.84
C VAL A 34 0.40 9.65 -9.23
N PHE A 35 0.84 10.41 -8.25
CA PHE A 35 1.84 11.46 -8.40
C PHE A 35 2.83 11.42 -7.22
N SER A 36 3.99 12.05 -7.39
CA SER A 36 5.07 11.95 -6.41
C SER A 36 5.65 13.32 -6.07
N VAL A 37 6.13 13.44 -4.84
CA VAL A 37 6.85 14.61 -4.35
C VAL A 37 8.20 14.15 -3.80
N ALA A 38 9.27 14.67 -4.34
CA ALA A 38 10.60 14.44 -3.81
C ALA A 38 10.80 15.29 -2.54
N VAL A 39 11.03 14.63 -1.42
CA VAL A 39 11.32 15.28 -0.12
C VAL A 39 12.82 15.53 0.00
N GLY A 40 13.66 14.68 -0.61
CA GLY A 40 15.10 14.73 -0.50
C GLY A 40 15.56 14.14 0.84
N ARG A 41 16.49 14.82 1.53
CA ARG A 41 16.98 14.39 2.85
C ARG A 41 15.96 14.76 3.94
N LEU A 42 15.51 13.76 4.67
CA LEU A 42 14.68 13.92 5.85
C LEU A 42 15.60 13.93 7.09
N ALA A 43 15.57 14.99 7.87
CA ALA A 43 16.29 15.04 9.15
C ALA A 43 15.57 14.21 10.22
N ALA A 44 16.28 13.84 11.27
CA ALA A 44 15.65 13.30 12.49
C ALA A 44 14.69 14.35 13.08
N GLY A 45 13.57 13.88 13.63
CA GLY A 45 12.50 14.75 14.17
C GLY A 45 11.36 14.96 13.19
N THR A 46 10.60 16.04 13.37
CA THR A 46 9.39 16.33 12.61
C THR A 46 9.69 17.33 11.48
N SER A 47 9.29 17.00 10.26
CA SER A 47 9.44 17.87 9.11
C SER A 47 8.48 19.09 9.16
N PRO A 48 8.74 20.16 8.42
CA PRO A 48 7.70 21.12 8.05
C PRO A 48 6.52 20.43 7.34
N ALA A 49 5.38 21.11 7.23
CA ALA A 49 4.27 20.64 6.39
C ALA A 49 4.70 20.61 4.93
N ILE A 50 4.47 19.50 4.26
CA ILE A 50 4.79 19.24 2.86
C ILE A 50 3.49 19.30 2.07
N ALA A 51 3.35 20.27 1.18
CA ALA A 51 2.21 20.34 0.29
C ALA A 51 2.34 19.27 -0.82
N ALA A 52 1.29 18.50 -1.01
CA ALA A 52 1.28 17.46 -2.04
C ALA A 52 1.08 18.03 -3.46
N GLY A 53 0.60 19.27 -3.57
CA GLY A 53 0.32 19.94 -4.85
C GLY A 53 -1.03 19.57 -5.46
N ARG A 54 -1.59 18.42 -5.12
CA ARG A 54 -2.93 17.94 -5.47
C ARG A 54 -3.55 17.29 -4.25
N ARG A 55 -4.89 17.22 -4.24
CA ARG A 55 -5.63 16.46 -3.22
C ARG A 55 -5.41 14.96 -3.43
N PHE A 56 -5.22 14.25 -2.34
CA PHE A 56 -4.96 12.81 -2.32
C PHE A 56 -5.77 12.11 -1.23
N VAL A 57 -5.81 10.78 -1.31
CA VAL A 57 -6.48 9.92 -0.31
C VAL A 57 -5.55 8.91 0.33
N LEU A 58 -4.45 8.58 -0.34
CA LEU A 58 -3.49 7.59 0.11
C LEU A 58 -2.08 8.09 -0.18
N ALA A 59 -1.16 7.83 0.73
CA ALA A 59 0.25 8.11 0.56
C ALA A 59 1.11 6.91 0.94
N GLY A 60 2.22 6.73 0.22
CA GLY A 60 3.29 5.81 0.57
C GLY A 60 4.63 6.52 0.51
N ILE A 61 5.59 6.00 1.24
CA ILE A 61 6.95 6.55 1.31
C ILE A 61 7.92 5.63 0.58
N GLN A 62 8.90 6.24 -0.05
CA GLN A 62 10.06 5.59 -0.66
C GLN A 62 11.32 6.22 -0.10
N TRP A 63 12.36 5.42 0.17
CA TRP A 63 13.67 5.92 0.61
C TRP A 63 14.78 5.02 0.09
N ALA A 64 16.01 5.56 0.00
CA ALA A 64 17.16 4.86 -0.55
C ALA A 64 18.18 4.37 0.50
N ASP A 65 17.83 4.41 1.77
CA ASP A 65 18.71 3.99 2.87
C ASP A 65 18.39 2.55 3.26
N PRO A 66 19.39 1.63 3.31
CA PRO A 66 19.17 0.26 3.79
C PRO A 66 18.81 0.21 5.29
N ALA A 67 19.18 1.21 6.07
CA ALA A 67 18.67 1.37 7.43
C ALA A 67 17.16 1.60 7.35
N ALA A 68 16.40 0.88 8.17
CA ALA A 68 14.96 1.06 8.27
C ALA A 68 14.64 1.97 9.48
N PRO A 69 14.77 3.32 9.34
CA PRO A 69 14.38 4.20 10.41
C PRO A 69 12.88 4.12 10.62
N GLN A 70 12.44 4.39 11.84
CA GLN A 70 11.03 4.57 12.07
C GLN A 70 10.61 5.92 11.48
N ILE A 71 9.81 5.87 10.44
CA ILE A 71 9.22 7.04 9.82
C ILE A 71 7.71 6.96 9.98
N GLU A 72 7.15 8.00 10.56
CA GLU A 72 5.71 8.16 10.70
C GLU A 72 5.23 9.28 9.78
N LEU A 73 4.00 9.18 9.35
CA LEU A 73 3.33 10.15 8.51
C LEU A 73 1.99 10.54 9.13
N ARG A 74 1.63 11.80 8.99
CA ARG A 74 0.28 12.30 9.23
C ARG A 74 -0.14 13.26 8.12
N ALA A 75 -1.43 13.40 7.92
CA ALA A 75 -1.97 14.23 6.85
C ALA A 75 -3.07 15.17 7.35
N ARG A 76 -3.35 16.19 6.56
CA ARG A 76 -4.49 17.08 6.78
C ARG A 76 -4.98 17.71 5.48
N ARG A 77 -6.19 18.23 5.50
CA ARG A 77 -6.62 19.26 4.54
C ARG A 77 -5.93 20.58 4.90
N ARG A 78 -5.62 21.39 3.89
CA ARG A 78 -4.95 22.69 4.12
C ARG A 78 -5.74 23.54 5.14
N GLY A 79 -5.06 23.97 6.19
CA GLY A 79 -5.66 24.69 7.31
C GLY A 79 -6.49 23.84 8.27
N GLY A 80 -6.65 22.55 8.01
CA GLY A 80 -7.38 21.62 8.87
C GLY A 80 -6.54 21.02 9.99
N ARG A 81 -7.17 20.17 10.81
CA ARG A 81 -6.49 19.42 11.85
C ARG A 81 -5.67 18.28 11.26
N TRP A 82 -4.51 18.00 11.85
CA TRP A 82 -3.71 16.83 11.52
C TRP A 82 -4.41 15.53 11.96
N SER A 83 -4.29 14.51 11.14
CA SER A 83 -4.61 13.14 11.54
C SER A 83 -3.66 12.68 12.66
N PRO A 84 -3.97 11.59 13.37
CA PRO A 84 -2.97 10.88 14.16
C PRO A 84 -1.76 10.49 13.29
N TRP A 85 -0.60 10.27 13.96
CA TRP A 85 0.56 9.71 13.32
C TRP A 85 0.31 8.24 12.97
N ALA A 86 0.75 7.83 11.79
CA ALA A 86 0.73 6.44 11.34
C ALA A 86 2.14 6.04 10.91
N GLN A 87 2.52 4.79 11.20
CA GLN A 87 3.81 4.24 10.81
C GLN A 87 3.87 4.12 9.29
N ALA A 88 4.85 4.76 8.66
CA ALA A 88 4.97 4.80 7.20
C ALA A 88 6.16 3.98 6.68
N SER A 89 7.14 3.64 7.51
CA SER A 89 8.34 2.90 7.14
C SER A 89 8.25 1.40 7.35
N VAL A 90 7.06 0.85 7.56
CA VAL A 90 6.87 -0.60 7.47
C VAL A 90 7.22 -1.02 6.05
N ARG A 91 8.18 -1.92 5.93
CA ARG A 91 8.62 -2.39 4.61
C ARG A 91 7.45 -3.05 3.90
N GLY A 92 7.12 -2.49 2.75
CA GLY A 92 6.09 -3.04 1.90
C GLY A 92 6.49 -4.36 1.27
N HIS A 93 5.49 -5.02 0.72
CA HIS A 93 5.66 -6.25 -0.05
C HIS A 93 6.48 -6.00 -1.31
N GLU A 94 6.99 -7.05 -1.89
CA GLU A 94 7.88 -6.98 -3.01
C GLU A 94 7.16 -6.92 -4.35
N PRO A 95 7.73 -6.21 -5.35
CA PRO A 95 7.12 -6.10 -6.67
C PRO A 95 7.10 -7.44 -7.42
N ASP A 96 6.18 -7.56 -8.37
CA ASP A 96 6.10 -8.69 -9.31
C ASP A 96 7.36 -8.80 -10.22
N ARG A 97 8.21 -7.79 -10.21
CA ARG A 97 9.49 -7.74 -10.92
C ARG A 97 10.58 -7.23 -9.99
N PRO A 98 11.81 -7.75 -10.11
CA PRO A 98 12.94 -7.19 -9.39
C PRO A 98 13.09 -5.70 -9.72
N ALA A 99 13.01 -4.84 -8.72
CA ALA A 99 13.44 -3.45 -8.85
C ALA A 99 14.95 -3.42 -8.59
N GLY A 100 15.73 -2.96 -9.53
CA GLY A 100 17.18 -2.82 -9.31
C GLY A 100 17.47 -1.76 -8.24
N GLY A 101 18.24 -2.11 -7.21
CA GLY A 101 18.80 -1.12 -6.29
C GLY A 101 18.34 -1.23 -4.83
N SER A 102 18.91 -0.35 -3.99
CA SER A 102 18.68 -0.27 -2.53
C SER A 102 17.42 0.53 -2.14
N ILE A 103 16.47 0.70 -3.06
CA ILE A 103 15.26 1.49 -2.82
C ILE A 103 14.30 0.69 -1.96
N GLN A 104 13.88 1.29 -0.85
CA GLN A 104 12.88 0.75 0.07
C GLN A 104 11.55 1.46 -0.11
N PHE A 105 10.45 0.74 0.11
CA PHE A 105 9.10 1.29 0.09
C PHE A 105 8.37 0.91 1.37
N GLY A 106 7.64 1.88 1.91
CA GLY A 106 6.67 1.62 2.97
C GLY A 106 5.32 1.15 2.42
N GLU A 107 4.52 0.54 3.29
CA GLU A 107 3.13 0.22 2.98
C GLU A 107 2.30 1.48 2.75
N PRO A 108 1.33 1.44 1.85
CA PRO A 108 0.48 2.57 1.57
C PRO A 108 -0.50 2.86 2.72
N LEU A 109 -0.58 4.11 3.12
CA LEU A 109 -1.47 4.59 4.18
C LEU A 109 -2.67 5.29 3.57
N TRP A 110 -3.89 4.80 3.85
CA TRP A 110 -5.12 5.52 3.57
C TRP A 110 -5.29 6.67 4.57
N LEU A 111 -5.35 7.89 4.10
CA LEU A 111 -5.36 9.10 4.91
C LEU A 111 -6.67 9.89 4.80
N GLY A 112 -7.60 9.40 3.97
CA GLY A 112 -8.76 10.18 3.57
C GLY A 112 -8.36 11.41 2.74
N LEU A 113 -9.30 12.31 2.51
CA LEU A 113 -9.03 13.52 1.73
C LEU A 113 -8.04 14.44 2.44
N ALA A 114 -6.87 14.64 1.82
CA ALA A 114 -5.81 15.49 2.35
C ALA A 114 -5.11 16.29 1.24
N ASP A 115 -4.44 17.37 1.66
CA ASP A 115 -3.68 18.28 0.79
C ASP A 115 -2.22 18.41 1.24
N GLU A 116 -1.94 18.10 2.52
CA GLU A 116 -0.64 18.27 3.15
C GLU A 116 -0.29 17.04 3.99
N VAL A 117 1.00 16.73 4.04
CA VAL A 117 1.56 15.70 4.92
C VAL A 117 2.66 16.28 5.79
N GLN A 118 2.95 15.58 6.87
CA GLN A 118 4.11 15.83 7.72
C GLN A 118 4.75 14.48 8.06
N LEU A 119 6.07 14.45 8.05
CA LEU A 119 6.86 13.27 8.38
C LEU A 119 7.53 13.46 9.74
N ARG A 120 7.68 12.38 10.47
CA ARG A 120 8.52 12.32 11.66
C ARG A 120 9.43 11.11 11.54
N SER A 121 10.75 11.30 11.69
CA SER A 121 11.73 10.24 11.56
C SER A 121 12.58 10.11 12.82
N SER A 122 12.90 8.88 13.23
CA SER A 122 13.80 8.60 14.34
C SER A 122 15.26 8.90 14.04
N ALA A 123 15.64 8.93 12.76
CA ALA A 123 17.00 9.21 12.30
C ALA A 123 16.98 10.00 10.99
N ALA A 124 18.11 10.56 10.59
CA ALA A 124 18.24 11.20 9.28
C ALA A 124 18.21 10.14 8.18
N VAL A 125 17.46 10.42 7.10
CA VAL A 125 17.27 9.52 5.96
C VAL A 125 17.54 10.26 4.66
N GLY A 126 18.26 9.63 3.74
CA GLY A 126 18.52 10.18 2.41
C GLY A 126 17.44 9.81 1.39
N ALA A 127 17.35 10.64 0.34
CA ALA A 127 16.55 10.37 -0.87
C ALA A 127 15.11 9.89 -0.62
N VAL A 128 14.39 10.60 0.27
CA VAL A 128 12.98 10.32 0.56
C VAL A 128 12.08 10.89 -0.53
N SER A 129 11.12 10.10 -0.98
CA SER A 129 10.03 10.51 -1.86
C SER A 129 8.69 10.05 -1.31
N LEU A 130 7.65 10.83 -1.56
CA LEU A 130 6.27 10.49 -1.25
C LEU A 130 5.53 10.20 -2.55
N HIS A 131 4.75 9.13 -2.55
CA HIS A 131 3.86 8.75 -3.64
C HIS A 131 2.43 8.85 -3.16
N PHE A 132 1.59 9.55 -3.92
CA PHE A 132 0.22 9.84 -3.55
C PHE A 132 -0.74 9.28 -4.58
N VAL A 133 -1.86 8.71 -4.11
CA VAL A 133 -3.01 8.42 -4.97
C VAL A 133 -3.94 9.62 -4.95
N ALA A 134 -4.18 10.19 -6.12
CA ALA A 134 -5.00 11.38 -6.28
C ALA A 134 -6.46 11.11 -5.90
N ALA A 135 -7.11 12.05 -5.23
CA ALA A 135 -8.49 11.90 -4.76
C ALA A 135 -9.49 11.74 -5.93
N ASP A 136 -9.26 12.43 -7.04
CA ASP A 136 -10.07 12.34 -8.26
C ASP A 136 -9.88 11.02 -9.03
N ALA A 137 -8.84 10.25 -8.73
CA ALA A 137 -8.62 8.93 -9.28
C ALA A 137 -9.51 7.86 -8.63
N VAL A 138 -9.96 8.11 -7.39
CA VAL A 138 -10.72 7.16 -6.59
C VAL A 138 -12.19 7.57 -6.56
N PRO A 139 -13.10 6.74 -7.11
CA PRO A 139 -14.53 7.07 -7.13
C PRO A 139 -15.10 7.30 -5.73
N GLY A 140 -16.00 8.26 -5.61
CA GLY A 140 -16.66 8.61 -4.34
C GLY A 140 -15.89 9.59 -3.45
N THR A 141 -14.66 9.99 -3.82
CA THR A 141 -13.85 10.95 -3.03
C THR A 141 -13.83 12.37 -3.62
N ALA A 142 -14.30 12.55 -4.85
CA ALA A 142 -14.16 13.81 -5.60
C ALA A 142 -15.18 14.90 -5.23
N SER A 143 -16.23 14.58 -4.48
CA SER A 143 -17.32 15.53 -4.21
C SER A 143 -17.61 15.69 -2.72
N GLU A 144 -16.89 16.62 -2.07
CA GLU A 144 -17.42 17.32 -0.92
C GLU A 144 -17.23 18.83 -1.09
N PRO A 145 -18.33 19.63 -0.99
CA PRO A 145 -18.20 21.05 -0.80
C PRO A 145 -17.55 21.32 0.56
N ALA A 146 -16.73 22.37 0.62
CA ALA A 146 -16.07 22.83 1.81
C ALA A 146 -17.09 23.21 2.89
N ALA A 147 -17.47 22.28 3.75
CA ALA A 147 -18.21 22.55 4.98
C ALA A 147 -17.31 22.23 6.17
N ALA A 148 -16.89 23.29 6.84
CA ALA A 148 -16.21 23.20 8.12
C ALA A 148 -17.13 22.52 9.14
N GLY A 149 -16.66 21.41 9.74
CA GLY A 149 -17.25 20.88 10.97
C GLY A 149 -18.14 19.64 10.88
N ALA A 150 -18.27 18.97 9.74
CA ALA A 150 -19.01 17.72 9.68
C ALA A 150 -18.11 16.52 10.00
N SER A 151 -18.52 15.80 11.03
CA SER A 151 -17.99 14.50 11.45
C SER A 151 -17.80 13.56 10.26
N MET A 152 -16.74 12.73 10.31
CA MET A 152 -16.37 11.66 9.36
C MET A 152 -17.49 10.69 8.99
N ARG A 153 -18.68 10.85 9.56
CA ARG A 153 -19.87 9.99 9.34
C ARG A 153 -20.65 10.28 8.04
N ARG A 154 -20.35 11.34 7.31
CA ARG A 154 -21.19 11.78 6.17
C ARG A 154 -20.60 11.56 4.78
N LEU A 155 -19.44 10.92 4.67
CA LEU A 155 -18.79 10.62 3.38
C LEU A 155 -19.34 9.38 2.65
N VAL A 156 -20.39 8.74 3.17
CA VAL A 156 -20.79 7.39 2.76
C VAL A 156 -22.08 7.33 1.95
N THR A 157 -22.88 8.42 1.89
CA THR A 157 -24.24 8.31 1.34
C THR A 157 -24.37 8.52 -0.17
N ASP A 158 -23.34 9.02 -0.86
CA ASP A 158 -23.41 9.31 -2.31
C ASP A 158 -22.28 8.65 -3.13
N ALA A 159 -21.74 7.53 -2.68
CA ALA A 159 -20.78 6.78 -3.47
C ALA A 159 -21.50 6.06 -4.62
N PRO A 160 -21.00 6.17 -5.87
CA PRO A 160 -21.57 5.44 -7.00
C PRO A 160 -21.29 3.93 -6.97
N TYR A 161 -20.82 3.42 -5.86
CA TYR A 161 -20.78 2.00 -5.56
C TYR A 161 -22.08 1.63 -4.87
N GLN A 162 -23.10 1.30 -5.62
CA GLN A 162 -24.12 0.42 -5.09
C GLN A 162 -23.37 -0.86 -4.71
N LEU A 163 -23.35 -1.18 -3.42
CA LEU A 163 -23.00 -2.51 -2.94
C LEU A 163 -24.09 -3.46 -3.48
N VAL A 164 -23.99 -3.77 -4.76
CA VAL A 164 -24.61 -4.99 -5.24
C VAL A 164 -23.79 -6.06 -4.56
N ASP A 165 -24.42 -6.86 -3.71
CA ASP A 165 -23.83 -8.07 -3.16
C ASP A 165 -23.49 -9.02 -4.31
N VAL A 166 -22.42 -8.71 -5.03
CA VAL A 166 -21.91 -9.58 -6.10
C VAL A 166 -20.97 -10.59 -5.41
N ASN A 167 -21.59 -11.41 -4.56
CA ASN A 167 -20.87 -12.58 -4.05
C ASN A 167 -20.62 -13.53 -5.22
N LEU A 168 -19.41 -14.04 -5.29
CA LEU A 168 -19.10 -15.11 -6.22
C LEU A 168 -19.92 -16.34 -5.90
N PRO A 169 -20.34 -17.14 -6.89
CA PRO A 169 -21.00 -18.41 -6.65
C PRO A 169 -20.17 -19.26 -5.69
N ALA A 170 -20.79 -19.72 -4.62
CA ALA A 170 -20.10 -20.50 -3.61
C ALA A 170 -19.89 -21.93 -4.08
N GLY A 171 -18.62 -22.37 -4.15
CA GLY A 171 -18.27 -23.78 -4.22
C GLY A 171 -18.46 -24.47 -2.86
N PRO A 172 -18.36 -25.80 -2.77
CA PRO A 172 -18.49 -26.51 -1.50
C PRO A 172 -17.54 -25.96 -0.43
N GLY A 173 -18.09 -25.52 0.70
CA GLY A 173 -17.33 -24.97 1.83
C GLY A 173 -16.75 -23.58 1.62
N GLN A 174 -16.96 -22.94 0.48
CA GLN A 174 -16.51 -21.58 0.19
C GLN A 174 -17.29 -20.58 1.04
N PRO A 175 -16.60 -19.70 1.80
CA PRO A 175 -17.26 -18.58 2.46
C PRO A 175 -17.78 -17.57 1.43
N PRO A 176 -18.71 -16.69 1.79
CA PRO A 176 -19.12 -15.59 0.93
C PRO A 176 -17.93 -14.69 0.58
N ILE A 177 -17.62 -14.54 -0.71
CA ILE A 177 -16.54 -13.70 -1.20
C ILE A 177 -17.12 -12.67 -2.16
N ILE A 178 -16.88 -11.40 -1.89
CA ILE A 178 -17.28 -10.29 -2.75
C ILE A 178 -16.35 -10.26 -3.95
N ALA A 179 -16.94 -10.34 -5.13
CA ALA A 179 -16.19 -10.38 -6.38
C ALA A 179 -15.34 -9.10 -6.57
N ARG A 180 -14.18 -9.27 -7.19
CA ARG A 180 -13.29 -8.17 -7.58
C ARG A 180 -14.02 -7.03 -8.32
N ALA A 181 -15.01 -7.36 -9.15
CA ALA A 181 -15.78 -6.38 -9.91
C ALA A 181 -16.46 -5.32 -9.03
N ALA A 182 -16.78 -5.64 -7.78
CA ALA A 182 -17.44 -4.74 -6.85
C ALA A 182 -16.56 -3.52 -6.44
N TRP A 183 -15.23 -3.62 -6.55
CA TRP A 183 -14.32 -2.52 -6.24
C TRP A 183 -13.45 -2.10 -7.45
N ALA A 184 -13.03 -3.07 -8.28
CA ALA A 184 -12.11 -2.80 -9.39
C ALA A 184 -12.84 -2.28 -10.64
N GLY A 185 -14.05 -2.78 -10.91
CA GLY A 185 -14.78 -2.49 -12.13
C GLY A 185 -13.89 -2.70 -13.37
N THR A 186 -14.07 -1.86 -14.37
CA THR A 186 -13.23 -1.82 -15.59
C THR A 186 -11.99 -0.91 -15.43
N ARG A 187 -11.89 -0.18 -14.31
CA ARG A 187 -10.85 0.85 -14.11
C ARG A 187 -9.54 0.32 -13.55
N HIS A 188 -9.56 -0.87 -12.95
CA HIS A 188 -8.42 -1.45 -12.23
C HIS A 188 -8.09 -2.86 -12.75
N PRO A 189 -7.83 -3.01 -14.08
CA PRO A 189 -7.48 -4.30 -14.65
C PRO A 189 -6.03 -4.68 -14.29
N PRO A 190 -5.71 -5.97 -14.13
CA PRO A 190 -4.32 -6.40 -14.08
C PRO A 190 -3.61 -6.05 -15.41
N THR A 191 -2.31 -5.83 -15.36
CA THR A 191 -1.52 -5.50 -16.58
C THR A 191 -0.74 -6.69 -17.11
N SER A 192 -0.67 -7.74 -16.34
CA SER A 192 -0.09 -9.02 -16.73
C SER A 192 -0.68 -10.12 -15.86
N GLY A 193 -0.61 -11.36 -16.32
CA GLY A 193 -1.18 -12.50 -15.62
C GLY A 193 -2.66 -12.71 -15.97
N PRO A 194 -3.41 -13.46 -15.12
CA PRO A 194 -2.94 -14.04 -13.86
C PRO A 194 -1.86 -15.13 -14.08
N TYR A 195 -0.97 -15.23 -13.10
CA TYR A 195 0.00 -16.34 -13.02
C TYR A 195 -0.44 -17.32 -11.93
N TYR A 196 -0.18 -18.60 -12.15
CA TYR A 196 -0.60 -19.67 -11.24
C TYR A 196 0.61 -20.43 -10.74
N GLY A 197 0.60 -20.76 -9.47
CA GLY A 197 1.63 -21.53 -8.78
C GLY A 197 1.04 -22.71 -8.02
N ALA A 198 1.42 -22.86 -6.77
CA ALA A 198 0.84 -23.80 -5.83
C ALA A 198 0.40 -23.08 -4.56
N ILE A 199 -0.46 -23.70 -3.76
CA ILE A 199 -0.71 -23.25 -2.41
C ILE A 199 -0.27 -24.34 -1.46
N ASN A 200 0.81 -24.07 -0.72
CA ASN A 200 1.38 -24.94 0.31
C ASN A 200 1.24 -24.30 1.69
N LEU A 201 1.02 -22.99 1.74
CA LEU A 201 0.83 -22.21 2.96
C LEU A 201 0.05 -20.93 2.67
N ALA A 202 -0.34 -20.22 3.73
CA ALA A 202 -0.93 -18.90 3.65
C ALA A 202 -0.15 -17.90 4.48
N PHE A 203 -0.03 -16.67 3.98
CA PHE A 203 0.46 -15.51 4.75
C PHE A 203 -0.72 -14.62 5.11
N VAL A 204 -0.75 -14.20 6.36
CA VAL A 204 -1.73 -13.25 6.88
C VAL A 204 -1.01 -11.93 7.14
N HIS A 205 -1.52 -10.88 6.51
CA HIS A 205 -0.99 -9.52 6.56
C HIS A 205 -2.02 -8.56 7.13
N HIS A 206 -1.62 -7.35 7.37
CA HIS A 206 -2.48 -6.20 7.51
C HIS A 206 -2.04 -5.09 6.54
N THR A 207 -2.89 -4.09 6.30
CA THR A 207 -2.66 -3.12 5.21
C THR A 207 -2.10 -1.79 5.67
N GLU A 208 -1.75 -1.65 6.96
CA GLU A 208 -1.25 -0.42 7.60
C GLU A 208 -2.19 0.81 7.47
N ASN A 209 -3.44 0.60 7.12
CA ASN A 209 -4.44 1.66 7.05
C ASN A 209 -5.03 1.98 8.44
N PRO A 210 -5.51 3.20 8.69
CA PRO A 210 -6.23 3.52 9.92
C PRO A 210 -7.44 2.59 10.12
N ASN A 211 -7.70 2.18 11.37
CA ASN A 211 -8.79 1.26 11.71
C ASN A 211 -10.18 1.92 11.72
N GLY A 212 -10.27 3.25 11.69
CA GLY A 212 -11.51 4.02 11.79
C GLY A 212 -12.19 4.32 10.45
N TYR A 213 -12.25 3.37 9.53
CA TYR A 213 -12.95 3.51 8.26
C TYR A 213 -14.39 2.97 8.35
N SER A 214 -15.25 3.34 7.39
CA SER A 214 -16.63 2.84 7.29
C SER A 214 -16.76 1.74 6.23
N PRO A 215 -17.83 0.91 6.28
CA PRO A 215 -18.07 -0.14 5.30
C PRO A 215 -18.10 0.34 3.84
N GLY A 216 -18.66 1.54 3.61
CA GLY A 216 -18.76 2.13 2.27
C GLY A 216 -17.44 2.65 1.71
N GLN A 217 -16.41 2.85 2.55
CA GLN A 217 -15.09 3.29 2.09
C GLN A 217 -14.23 2.14 1.55
N VAL A 218 -14.55 0.89 1.86
CA VAL A 218 -13.70 -0.25 1.53
C VAL A 218 -13.43 -0.39 0.03
N PRO A 219 -14.41 -0.28 -0.88
CA PRO A 219 -14.12 -0.33 -2.32
C PRO A 219 -13.12 0.75 -2.76
N ALA A 220 -13.27 1.96 -2.26
CA ALA A 220 -12.34 3.07 -2.55
C ALA A 220 -10.94 2.82 -2.00
N MET A 221 -10.84 2.23 -0.80
CA MET A 221 -9.56 1.86 -0.19
C MET A 221 -8.85 0.78 -1.01
N LEU A 222 -9.56 -0.26 -1.46
CA LEU A 222 -9.00 -1.31 -2.31
C LEU A 222 -8.50 -0.74 -3.64
N ALA A 223 -9.28 0.14 -4.27
CA ALA A 223 -8.91 0.82 -5.49
C ALA A 223 -7.64 1.68 -5.31
N ALA A 224 -7.53 2.41 -4.20
CA ALA A 224 -6.35 3.22 -3.89
C ALA A 224 -5.11 2.36 -3.60
N ILE A 225 -5.25 1.25 -2.89
CA ILE A 225 -4.17 0.28 -2.66
C ILE A 225 -3.70 -0.31 -4.00
N TYR A 226 -4.64 -0.69 -4.88
CA TYR A 226 -4.30 -1.14 -6.22
C TYR A 226 -3.54 -0.07 -7.01
N ASP A 227 -4.03 1.18 -7.04
CA ASP A 227 -3.37 2.27 -7.77
C ASP A 227 -1.94 2.51 -7.25
N TYR A 228 -1.72 2.46 -5.94
CA TYR A 228 -0.39 2.55 -5.36
C TYR A 228 0.49 1.37 -5.78
N HIS A 229 0.02 0.13 -5.64
CA HIS A 229 0.76 -1.06 -6.04
C HIS A 229 1.12 -1.03 -7.53
N ARG A 230 0.16 -0.63 -8.36
CA ARG A 230 0.34 -0.58 -9.81
C ARG A 230 1.31 0.51 -10.26
N PHE A 231 1.09 1.74 -9.80
CA PHE A 231 1.73 2.91 -10.39
C PHE A 231 2.92 3.43 -9.59
N ALA A 232 2.96 3.20 -8.27
CA ALA A 232 4.11 3.55 -7.44
C ALA A 232 5.09 2.38 -7.29
N ARG A 233 4.56 1.13 -7.12
CA ARG A 233 5.38 -0.06 -6.87
C ARG A 233 5.69 -0.85 -8.13
N GLY A 234 4.96 -0.65 -9.21
CA GLY A 234 5.16 -1.36 -10.48
C GLY A 234 4.65 -2.80 -10.49
N TYR A 235 3.75 -3.16 -9.57
CA TYR A 235 3.11 -4.47 -9.54
C TYR A 235 2.17 -4.65 -10.75
N PHE A 236 1.86 -5.89 -11.09
CA PHE A 236 0.91 -6.17 -12.16
C PHE A 236 -0.53 -5.99 -11.72
N ASP A 237 -0.79 -6.10 -10.42
CA ASP A 237 -2.11 -5.98 -9.79
C ASP A 237 -1.93 -5.64 -8.29
N ILE A 238 -3.03 -5.61 -7.52
CA ILE A 238 -2.98 -5.56 -6.07
C ILE A 238 -2.19 -6.75 -5.52
N ALA A 239 -1.40 -6.54 -4.47
CA ALA A 239 -0.46 -7.55 -3.98
C ALA A 239 -1.13 -8.80 -3.41
N TYR A 240 -2.21 -8.60 -2.66
CA TYR A 240 -2.89 -9.65 -1.90
C TYR A 240 -3.86 -10.45 -2.77
N ASN A 241 -4.03 -11.74 -2.48
CA ASN A 241 -5.05 -12.56 -3.11
C ASN A 241 -6.45 -12.22 -2.58
N PHE A 242 -6.55 -11.99 -1.27
CA PHE A 242 -7.77 -11.60 -0.59
C PHE A 242 -7.55 -10.43 0.35
N VAL A 243 -8.61 -9.65 0.58
CA VAL A 243 -8.65 -8.64 1.65
C VAL A 243 -9.89 -8.91 2.50
N ILE A 244 -9.75 -8.79 3.82
CA ILE A 244 -10.84 -8.92 4.79
C ILE A 244 -11.00 -7.58 5.51
N ASP A 245 -12.22 -7.05 5.55
CA ASP A 245 -12.49 -5.81 6.24
C ASP A 245 -12.93 -6.01 7.71
N ALA A 246 -13.09 -4.93 8.43
CA ALA A 246 -13.42 -4.96 9.87
C ALA A 246 -14.75 -5.65 10.20
N TRP A 247 -15.65 -5.79 9.22
CA TRP A 247 -16.95 -6.45 9.36
C TRP A 247 -16.92 -7.92 8.95
N GLY A 248 -15.75 -8.46 8.60
CA GLY A 248 -15.58 -9.85 8.17
C GLY A 248 -16.01 -10.09 6.72
N ARG A 249 -16.18 -9.06 5.90
CA ARG A 249 -16.43 -9.26 4.48
C ARG A 249 -15.12 -9.62 3.79
N ILE A 250 -15.15 -10.72 3.05
CA ILE A 250 -14.00 -11.21 2.28
C ILE A 250 -14.11 -10.65 0.86
N TRP A 251 -13.07 -10.04 0.38
CA TRP A 251 -12.99 -9.41 -0.94
C TRP A 251 -11.99 -10.17 -1.82
N GLU A 252 -12.39 -10.56 -3.02
CA GLU A 252 -11.45 -10.96 -4.05
C GLU A 252 -10.58 -9.74 -4.39
N ALA A 253 -9.27 -9.85 -4.19
CA ALA A 253 -8.35 -8.75 -4.43
C ALA A 253 -7.61 -8.96 -5.75
N ARG A 254 -6.60 -9.82 -5.82
CA ARG A 254 -5.85 -10.11 -7.05
C ARG A 254 -6.70 -10.92 -8.02
N ALA A 255 -6.68 -10.53 -9.29
CA ALA A 255 -7.43 -11.22 -10.34
C ALA A 255 -6.87 -12.64 -10.59
N GLY A 256 -7.73 -13.56 -11.03
CA GLY A 256 -7.31 -14.90 -11.46
C GLY A 256 -8.18 -16.04 -10.97
N GLY A 257 -9.20 -15.74 -10.16
CA GLY A 257 -10.13 -16.72 -9.59
C GLY A 257 -9.81 -17.06 -8.14
N VAL A 258 -10.85 -17.04 -7.31
CA VAL A 258 -10.71 -17.24 -5.86
C VAL A 258 -10.35 -18.68 -5.49
N ASP A 259 -10.71 -19.62 -6.33
CA ASP A 259 -10.41 -21.06 -6.21
C ASP A 259 -9.01 -21.42 -6.72
N GLN A 260 -8.44 -20.61 -7.60
CA GLN A 260 -7.18 -20.87 -8.26
C GLN A 260 -5.95 -20.54 -7.40
N PRO A 261 -4.79 -21.22 -7.59
CA PRO A 261 -3.54 -20.92 -6.91
C PRO A 261 -2.85 -19.68 -7.54
N VAL A 262 -3.51 -18.54 -7.47
CA VAL A 262 -3.01 -17.30 -8.07
C VAL A 262 -1.77 -16.81 -7.35
N VAL A 263 -0.69 -16.56 -8.11
CA VAL A 263 0.56 -15.99 -7.60
C VAL A 263 0.33 -14.54 -7.20
N GLY A 264 0.57 -14.21 -5.93
CA GLY A 264 0.48 -12.86 -5.38
C GLY A 264 1.76 -12.03 -5.54
N ALA A 265 1.82 -10.90 -4.84
CA ALA A 265 3.03 -10.07 -4.69
C ALA A 265 3.16 -9.60 -3.22
N HIS A 266 2.95 -10.52 -2.27
CA HIS A 266 2.78 -10.23 -0.85
C HIS A 266 3.86 -10.84 0.06
N ALA A 267 4.63 -11.82 -0.43
CA ALA A 267 5.68 -12.48 0.34
C ALA A 267 6.82 -12.90 -0.60
N GLY A 268 7.85 -12.05 -0.70
CA GLY A 268 8.99 -12.27 -1.58
C GLY A 268 9.64 -13.64 -1.38
N GLY A 269 9.86 -14.36 -2.47
CA GLY A 269 10.35 -15.72 -2.49
C GLY A 269 9.31 -16.81 -2.25
N TYR A 270 8.10 -16.46 -1.79
CA TYR A 270 7.05 -17.42 -1.46
C TYR A 270 5.74 -17.19 -2.23
N ASN A 271 5.68 -16.19 -3.10
CA ASN A 271 4.46 -15.84 -3.82
C ASN A 271 3.92 -16.98 -4.68
N SER A 272 4.81 -17.76 -5.30
CA SER A 272 4.45 -18.88 -6.17
C SER A 272 3.95 -20.13 -5.42
N VAL A 273 4.14 -20.20 -4.11
CA VAL A 273 3.77 -21.36 -3.27
C VAL A 273 2.81 -21.02 -2.15
N SER A 274 2.22 -19.81 -2.16
CA SER A 274 1.37 -19.34 -1.08
C SER A 274 0.18 -18.52 -1.55
N THR A 275 -0.78 -18.31 -0.64
CA THR A 275 -1.85 -17.32 -0.78
C THR A 275 -1.70 -16.24 0.27
N GLY A 276 -1.88 -14.98 -0.13
CA GLY A 276 -1.80 -13.81 0.75
C GLY A 276 -3.16 -13.24 1.08
N ILE A 277 -3.42 -13.08 2.37
CA ILE A 277 -4.68 -12.53 2.90
C ILE A 277 -4.33 -11.33 3.76
N ALA A 278 -4.88 -10.16 3.44
CA ALA A 278 -4.66 -8.97 4.25
C ALA A 278 -5.92 -8.58 5.01
N ILE A 279 -5.80 -8.32 6.31
CA ILE A 279 -6.85 -7.66 7.08
C ILE A 279 -6.68 -6.15 6.92
N LEU A 280 -7.72 -5.48 6.47
CA LEU A 280 -7.71 -4.04 6.23
C LEU A 280 -7.63 -3.28 7.55
N GLY A 281 -6.52 -2.60 7.80
CA GLY A 281 -6.24 -1.88 9.05
C GLY A 281 -4.79 -2.01 9.48
N THR A 282 -4.50 -1.54 10.70
CA THR A 282 -3.18 -1.60 11.36
C THR A 282 -3.31 -2.37 12.67
N PHE A 283 -2.63 -3.51 12.76
CA PHE A 283 -2.75 -4.45 13.87
C PHE A 283 -1.41 -4.81 14.53
N SER A 284 -0.38 -3.98 14.35
CA SER A 284 0.92 -4.15 15.03
C SER A 284 0.79 -4.07 16.56
N PHE A 285 -0.16 -3.27 17.06
CA PHE A 285 -0.38 -3.04 18.50
C PHE A 285 -1.86 -3.12 18.90
N ALA A 286 -2.74 -3.54 18.00
CA ALA A 286 -4.17 -3.71 18.24
C ALA A 286 -4.61 -5.10 17.78
N GLN A 287 -5.65 -5.62 18.39
CA GLN A 287 -6.26 -6.86 17.93
C GLN A 287 -7.15 -6.59 16.71
N PRO A 288 -7.13 -7.44 15.69
CA PRO A 288 -8.10 -7.38 14.62
C PRO A 288 -9.53 -7.58 15.15
N PRO A 289 -10.56 -6.99 14.52
CA PRO A 289 -11.94 -7.24 14.88
C PRO A 289 -12.31 -8.73 14.85
N ALA A 290 -13.09 -9.19 15.82
CA ALA A 290 -13.49 -10.60 15.92
C ALA A 290 -14.17 -11.12 14.63
N ALA A 291 -14.97 -10.26 13.96
CA ALA A 291 -15.62 -10.61 12.70
C ALA A 291 -14.57 -10.87 11.59
N ALA A 292 -13.50 -10.05 11.51
CA ALA A 292 -12.43 -10.25 10.55
C ALA A 292 -11.64 -11.54 10.83
N VAL A 293 -11.40 -11.86 12.11
CA VAL A 293 -10.73 -13.11 12.51
C VAL A 293 -11.57 -14.33 12.15
N ALA A 294 -12.89 -14.29 12.43
CA ALA A 294 -13.79 -15.38 12.06
C ALA A 294 -13.83 -15.61 10.55
N ALA A 295 -13.90 -14.54 9.75
CA ALA A 295 -13.87 -14.63 8.30
C ALA A 295 -12.53 -15.17 7.78
N LEU A 296 -11.40 -14.76 8.39
CA LEU A 296 -10.08 -15.30 8.08
C LEU A 296 -10.01 -16.81 8.33
N GLN A 297 -10.54 -17.29 9.44
CA GLN A 297 -10.58 -18.72 9.77
C GLN A 297 -11.39 -19.50 8.72
N GLN A 298 -12.56 -19.01 8.32
CA GLN A 298 -13.39 -19.62 7.28
C GLN A 298 -12.67 -19.65 5.93
N LEU A 299 -12.07 -18.52 5.54
CA LEU A 299 -11.32 -18.43 4.28
C LEU A 299 -10.13 -19.38 4.26
N LEU A 300 -9.34 -19.44 5.33
CA LEU A 300 -8.20 -20.36 5.45
C LEU A 300 -8.63 -21.82 5.41
N ALA A 301 -9.67 -22.18 6.17
CA ALA A 301 -10.21 -23.54 6.20
C ALA A 301 -10.62 -24.01 4.79
N TRP A 302 -11.36 -23.19 4.07
CA TRP A 302 -11.77 -23.49 2.71
C TRP A 302 -10.58 -23.51 1.75
N LYS A 303 -9.77 -22.44 1.73
CA LYS A 303 -8.73 -22.26 0.72
C LYS A 303 -7.62 -23.29 0.84
N LEU A 304 -7.19 -23.61 2.06
CA LEU A 304 -6.16 -24.63 2.29
C LEU A 304 -6.71 -26.05 1.97
N ALA A 305 -7.94 -26.35 2.40
CA ALA A 305 -8.56 -27.65 2.10
C ALA A 305 -8.73 -27.86 0.59
N LEU A 306 -9.13 -26.83 -0.15
CA LEU A 306 -9.26 -26.86 -1.61
C LEU A 306 -7.97 -27.32 -2.32
N HIS A 307 -6.82 -26.96 -1.77
CA HIS A 307 -5.50 -27.31 -2.30
C HIS A 307 -4.83 -28.48 -1.55
N GLY A 308 -5.58 -29.20 -0.70
CA GLY A 308 -5.07 -30.38 0.03
C GLY A 308 -4.06 -30.05 1.12
N VAL A 309 -4.04 -28.80 1.60
CA VAL A 309 -3.10 -28.33 2.62
C VAL A 309 -3.75 -28.40 4.00
N PRO A 310 -3.15 -29.08 4.99
CA PRO A 310 -3.67 -29.10 6.33
C PRO A 310 -3.55 -27.72 6.98
N SER A 311 -4.56 -27.34 7.76
CA SER A 311 -4.59 -26.05 8.47
C SER A 311 -3.55 -25.92 9.59
N LEU A 312 -3.04 -27.06 10.06
CA LEU A 312 -1.99 -27.15 11.07
C LEU A 312 -0.90 -28.10 10.59
N GLY A 313 0.35 -27.73 10.83
CA GLY A 313 1.48 -28.58 10.47
C GLY A 313 2.74 -27.80 10.18
N LYS A 314 3.69 -28.49 9.59
CA LYS A 314 4.94 -27.93 9.06
C LYS A 314 4.99 -28.19 7.56
N VAL A 315 5.40 -27.20 6.81
CA VAL A 315 5.63 -27.31 5.38
C VAL A 315 7.08 -26.96 5.11
N ARG A 316 7.68 -27.69 4.17
CA ARG A 316 8.97 -27.31 3.58
C ARG A 316 8.67 -26.77 2.18
N VAL A 317 9.05 -25.56 1.92
CA VAL A 317 8.94 -24.91 0.62
C VAL A 317 10.31 -24.38 0.24
N GLU A 318 10.62 -24.41 -1.03
CA GLU A 318 11.81 -23.79 -1.58
C GLU A 318 11.51 -22.31 -1.84
N VAL A 319 12.42 -21.44 -1.41
CA VAL A 319 12.36 -20.01 -1.73
C VAL A 319 12.71 -19.84 -3.20
N ASN A 320 11.78 -19.32 -3.99
CA ASN A 320 12.05 -19.03 -5.39
C ASN A 320 12.84 -17.71 -5.52
N PRO A 321 14.13 -17.76 -5.91
CA PRO A 321 14.94 -16.54 -6.03
C PRO A 321 14.44 -15.54 -7.05
N SER A 322 13.69 -15.99 -8.06
CA SER A 322 13.07 -15.09 -9.06
C SER A 322 11.86 -14.33 -8.52
N ASP A 323 11.23 -14.88 -7.48
CA ASP A 323 10.15 -14.23 -6.73
C ASP A 323 10.69 -13.43 -5.54
N ALA A 324 11.96 -13.64 -5.18
CA ALA A 324 12.61 -13.02 -4.04
C ALA A 324 13.36 -11.79 -4.49
N PHE A 325 12.74 -10.64 -4.37
CA PHE A 325 13.45 -9.38 -4.51
C PHE A 325 14.26 -9.06 -3.24
N TYR A 326 13.70 -9.35 -2.08
CA TYR A 326 14.35 -9.25 -0.79
C TYR A 326 13.75 -10.30 0.16
N THR A 327 14.48 -11.34 0.44
CA THR A 327 14.17 -12.26 1.52
C THR A 327 15.31 -12.23 2.54
N PRO A 328 15.03 -12.15 3.85
CA PRO A 328 16.06 -12.33 4.88
C PRO A 328 16.55 -13.79 4.95
N PHE A 329 15.93 -14.68 4.22
CA PHE A 329 16.28 -16.11 4.20
C PHE A 329 17.16 -16.41 3.00
N ALA A 330 18.20 -17.21 3.22
CA ALA A 330 19.00 -17.74 2.12
C ALA A 330 18.14 -18.64 1.23
N PRO A 331 18.44 -18.71 -0.09
CA PRO A 331 17.83 -19.70 -0.97
C PRO A 331 18.04 -21.12 -0.42
N GLY A 332 16.95 -21.92 -0.37
CA GLY A 332 17.03 -23.30 0.12
C GLY A 332 15.75 -23.81 0.73
#